data_f1fe32d5c840024c6e883e8961729de2
#
_entry.id   f1fe32d5c840024c6e883e8961729de2
#
_cell.length_a   1.000
_cell.length_b   1.000
_cell.length_c   1.000
_cell.angle_alpha   90.00
_cell.angle_beta   90.00
_cell.angle_gamma   90.00
#
_symmetry.space_group_name_H-M   'P 1'
#
loop_
_entity.id
_entity.type
_entity.pdbx_description
1 polymer ?
#
loop_
_entity_poly.entity_id
_entity_poly.type
_entity_poly.pdbx_seq_one_letter_code
_entity_poly.pdbx_strand_id
1 'polypeptide(L)'
;MTSISPLSEFVIVELGHNVAGPVGGQILAELGARVIKVEDPEKGDAARHWPPVKDDSSVVYQALNRSKDGVTVDFTDPNQLCDLKKLIFEHADAVIQNLRPGVVEKFGLDADTLRSEKPALIYCNICLLYTSPSPRDRTRSRMPSSA
;
A
#
# COMPACT_ATOMS: atom_id res chain seq x y z
N MET A 1 -24.12 -11.25 -20.82
CA MET A 1 -23.82 -9.88 -20.36
C MET A 1 -22.37 -9.85 -19.96
N THR A 2 -21.52 -9.23 -20.75
CA THR A 2 -20.11 -8.99 -20.40
C THR A 2 -20.10 -7.98 -19.23
N SER A 3 -19.69 -8.42 -18.06
CA SER A 3 -19.46 -7.54 -16.91
C SER A 3 -18.35 -6.57 -17.33
N ILE A 4 -18.70 -5.31 -17.51
CA ILE A 4 -17.70 -4.26 -17.77
C ILE A 4 -17.09 -3.91 -16.40
N SER A 5 -15.85 -4.35 -16.17
CA SER A 5 -15.08 -3.92 -15.02
C SER A 5 -14.45 -2.56 -15.34
N PRO A 6 -14.83 -1.48 -14.67
CA PRO A 6 -14.46 -0.11 -15.08
C PRO A 6 -12.96 0.15 -15.01
N LEU A 7 -12.20 -0.64 -14.23
CA LEU A 7 -10.77 -0.46 -14.04
C LEU A 7 -9.94 -1.64 -14.59
N SER A 8 -10.49 -2.46 -15.50
CA SER A 8 -9.84 -3.68 -16.01
C SER A 8 -8.49 -3.44 -16.72
N GLU A 9 -8.25 -2.23 -17.18
CA GLU A 9 -7.02 -1.82 -17.87
C GLU A 9 -5.94 -1.28 -16.93
N PHE A 10 -6.29 -1.06 -15.65
CA PHE A 10 -5.39 -0.42 -14.68
C PHE A 10 -4.59 -1.42 -13.86
N VAL A 11 -3.30 -1.14 -13.71
CA VAL A 11 -2.37 -1.88 -12.84
C VAL A 11 -1.96 -0.98 -11.67
N ILE A 12 -2.14 -1.49 -10.47
CA ILE A 12 -1.89 -0.75 -9.23
C ILE A 12 -0.89 -1.51 -8.37
N VAL A 13 0.17 -0.85 -7.96
CA VAL A 13 1.13 -1.40 -6.99
C VAL A 13 0.76 -0.91 -5.59
N GLU A 14 0.52 -1.84 -4.68
CA GLU A 14 0.16 -1.57 -3.30
C GLU A 14 1.34 -1.85 -2.37
N LEU A 15 1.90 -0.80 -1.77
CA LEU A 15 2.94 -0.86 -0.73
C LEU A 15 2.30 -0.72 0.67
N GLY A 16 1.08 -1.23 0.84
CA GLY A 16 0.25 -0.99 2.01
C GLY A 16 0.24 -2.15 3.01
N HIS A 17 0.07 -1.80 4.29
CA HIS A 17 -0.04 -2.75 5.39
C HIS A 17 -1.32 -2.53 6.20
N ASN A 18 -1.68 -3.55 6.96
CA ASN A 18 -2.77 -3.53 7.93
C ASN A 18 -4.14 -3.32 7.27
N VAL A 19 -4.69 -2.10 7.31
CA VAL A 19 -6.08 -1.84 6.88
C VAL A 19 -6.17 -0.80 5.76
N ALA A 20 -5.66 0.40 5.97
CA ALA A 20 -6.02 1.54 5.13
C ALA A 20 -5.58 1.42 3.66
N GLY A 21 -4.31 1.06 3.42
CA GLY A 21 -3.82 0.72 2.08
C GLY A 21 -4.54 -0.48 1.48
N PRO A 22 -4.57 -1.62 2.21
CA PRO A 22 -5.26 -2.83 1.74
C PRO A 22 -6.74 -2.67 1.40
N VAL A 23 -7.52 -1.88 2.16
CA VAL A 23 -8.92 -1.57 1.80
C VAL A 23 -8.99 -0.80 0.49
N GLY A 24 -8.13 0.20 0.30
CA GLY A 24 -8.06 0.95 -0.95
C GLY A 24 -7.77 0.06 -2.15
N GLY A 25 -6.73 -0.77 -2.03
CA GLY A 25 -6.38 -1.75 -3.06
C GLY A 25 -7.49 -2.77 -3.35
N GLN A 26 -8.18 -3.26 -2.29
CA GLN A 26 -9.28 -4.19 -2.45
C GLN A 26 -10.46 -3.58 -3.24
N ILE A 27 -10.86 -2.36 -2.91
CA ILE A 27 -11.93 -1.67 -3.62
C ILE A 27 -11.57 -1.54 -5.11
N LEU A 28 -10.33 -1.18 -5.43
CA LEU A 28 -9.88 -1.07 -6.82
C LEU A 28 -9.83 -2.43 -7.53
N ALA A 29 -9.42 -3.49 -6.84
CA ALA A 29 -9.44 -4.85 -7.38
C ALA A 29 -10.87 -5.32 -7.66
N GLU A 30 -11.83 -5.03 -6.79
CA GLU A 30 -13.26 -5.35 -6.99
C GLU A 30 -13.87 -4.55 -8.16
N LEU A 31 -13.33 -3.38 -8.47
CA LEU A 31 -13.70 -2.60 -9.66
C LEU A 31 -12.97 -3.07 -10.93
N GLY A 32 -12.14 -4.11 -10.83
CA GLY A 32 -11.49 -4.78 -11.94
C GLY A 32 -10.03 -4.44 -12.16
N ALA A 33 -9.42 -3.53 -11.40
CA ALA A 33 -8.00 -3.26 -11.50
C ALA A 33 -7.16 -4.47 -11.11
N ARG A 34 -6.02 -4.65 -11.77
CA ARG A 34 -5.00 -5.59 -11.33
C ARG A 34 -4.20 -4.95 -10.19
N VAL A 35 -4.40 -5.41 -8.97
CA VAL A 35 -3.68 -4.90 -7.80
C VAL A 35 -2.57 -5.87 -7.41
N ILE A 36 -1.33 -5.38 -7.39
CA ILE A 36 -0.14 -6.13 -7.00
C ILE A 36 0.27 -5.65 -5.61
N LYS A 37 0.02 -6.48 -4.61
CA LYS A 37 0.41 -6.21 -3.23
C LYS A 37 1.85 -6.63 -3.01
N VAL A 38 2.66 -5.69 -2.53
CA VAL A 38 4.08 -5.92 -2.18
C VAL A 38 4.20 -6.11 -0.68
N GLU A 39 4.85 -7.19 -0.27
CA GLU A 39 5.10 -7.50 1.14
C GLU A 39 6.58 -7.81 1.39
N ASP A 40 7.02 -7.61 2.64
CA ASP A 40 8.32 -8.07 3.12
C ASP A 40 8.38 -9.61 3.08
N PRO A 41 9.46 -10.24 2.57
CA PRO A 41 9.53 -11.69 2.42
C PRO A 41 9.53 -12.45 3.74
N GLU A 42 10.03 -11.85 4.83
CA GLU A 42 10.12 -12.51 6.14
C GLU A 42 8.92 -12.19 7.02
N LYS A 43 8.51 -10.93 7.06
CA LYS A 43 7.49 -10.44 8.01
C LYS A 43 6.09 -10.43 7.43
N GLY A 44 5.98 -10.22 6.12
CA GLY A 44 4.69 -10.02 5.45
C GLY A 44 3.93 -8.79 5.97
N ASP A 45 2.62 -8.81 5.76
CA ASP A 45 1.71 -7.86 6.38
C ASP A 45 1.32 -8.35 7.79
N ALA A 46 1.41 -7.48 8.78
CA ALA A 46 1.05 -7.82 10.17
C ALA A 46 -0.40 -8.34 10.31
N ALA A 47 -1.30 -7.93 9.43
CA ALA A 47 -2.67 -8.40 9.40
C ALA A 47 -2.79 -9.92 9.14
N ARG A 48 -1.74 -10.59 8.62
CA ARG A 48 -1.70 -12.04 8.45
C ARG A 48 -1.86 -12.81 9.77
N HIS A 49 -1.51 -12.17 10.88
CA HIS A 49 -1.53 -12.77 12.22
C HIS A 49 -2.69 -12.26 13.10
N TRP A 50 -3.57 -11.41 12.56
CA TRP A 50 -4.68 -10.85 13.35
C TRP A 50 -5.82 -11.85 13.53
N PRO A 51 -6.38 -11.94 14.74
CA PRO A 51 -7.56 -12.73 14.98
C PRO A 51 -8.80 -12.10 14.32
N PRO A 52 -9.82 -12.89 13.98
CA PRO A 52 -9.87 -14.35 14.12
C PRO A 52 -9.02 -15.07 13.07
N VAL A 53 -8.39 -16.17 13.48
CA VAL A 53 -7.62 -17.04 12.59
C VAL A 53 -8.44 -18.30 12.28
N LYS A 54 -8.53 -18.65 11.02
CA LYS A 54 -9.16 -19.87 10.52
C LYS A 54 -8.22 -20.53 9.51
N ASP A 55 -8.03 -21.84 9.63
CA ASP A 55 -7.16 -22.62 8.73
C ASP A 55 -5.77 -21.97 8.55
N ASP A 56 -5.14 -21.60 9.67
CA ASP A 56 -3.84 -20.92 9.78
C ASP A 56 -3.74 -19.56 9.05
N SER A 57 -4.85 -18.97 8.72
CA SER A 57 -4.89 -17.67 8.04
C SER A 57 -5.83 -16.68 8.73
N SER A 58 -5.40 -15.43 8.81
CA SER A 58 -6.23 -14.34 9.34
C SER A 58 -7.43 -14.07 8.43
N VAL A 59 -8.63 -14.13 9.00
CA VAL A 59 -9.86 -13.76 8.29
C VAL A 59 -9.83 -12.30 7.85
N VAL A 60 -9.23 -11.44 8.68
CA VAL A 60 -9.08 -10.01 8.35
C VAL A 60 -8.17 -9.83 7.14
N TYR A 61 -7.01 -10.49 7.15
CA TYR A 61 -6.09 -10.42 6.02
C TYR A 61 -6.74 -10.91 4.72
N GLN A 62 -7.43 -12.05 4.75
CA GLN A 62 -8.13 -12.60 3.59
C GLN A 62 -9.21 -11.64 3.07
N ALA A 63 -10.00 -11.05 3.97
CA ALA A 63 -11.04 -10.11 3.60
C ALA A 63 -10.50 -8.86 2.90
N LEU A 64 -9.35 -8.34 3.36
CA LEU A 64 -8.75 -7.10 2.86
C LEU A 64 -7.85 -7.29 1.62
N ASN A 65 -7.49 -8.53 1.28
CA ASN A 65 -6.52 -8.79 0.23
C ASN A 65 -7.01 -9.76 -0.85
N ARG A 66 -8.30 -10.08 -0.86
CA ARG A 66 -8.87 -10.90 -1.93
C ARG A 66 -8.74 -10.20 -3.29
N SER A 67 -8.62 -11.00 -4.34
CA SER A 67 -8.50 -10.54 -5.74
C SER A 67 -7.24 -9.72 -6.03
N LYS A 68 -6.22 -9.80 -5.19
CA LYS A 68 -4.91 -9.18 -5.44
C LYS A 68 -3.87 -10.23 -5.78
N ASP A 69 -2.93 -9.85 -6.64
CA ASP A 69 -1.68 -10.58 -6.83
C ASP A 69 -0.72 -10.25 -5.68
N GLY A 70 0.01 -11.23 -5.16
CA GLY A 70 1.00 -11.02 -4.11
C GLY A 70 2.42 -11.18 -4.64
N VAL A 71 3.31 -10.26 -4.27
CA VAL A 71 4.75 -10.39 -4.50
C VAL A 71 5.51 -10.05 -3.22
N THR A 72 6.63 -10.71 -3.00
CA THR A 72 7.52 -10.39 -1.88
C THR A 72 8.75 -9.65 -2.38
N VAL A 73 9.10 -8.55 -1.70
CA VAL A 73 10.27 -7.73 -2.03
C VAL A 73 10.97 -7.29 -0.76
N ASP A 74 12.24 -7.63 -0.64
CA ASP A 74 13.12 -7.04 0.36
C ASP A 74 13.62 -5.69 -0.17
N PHE A 75 13.16 -4.60 0.42
CA PHE A 75 13.59 -3.24 0.04
C PHE A 75 15.07 -2.98 0.34
N THR A 76 15.72 -3.81 1.16
CA THR A 76 17.15 -3.70 1.46
C THR A 76 18.04 -4.42 0.45
N ASP A 77 17.45 -5.30 -0.37
CA ASP A 77 18.12 -5.93 -1.50
C ASP A 77 18.06 -5.00 -2.74
N PRO A 78 19.20 -4.47 -3.22
CA PRO A 78 19.21 -3.55 -4.35
C PRO A 78 18.64 -4.15 -5.65
N ASN A 79 18.76 -5.46 -5.85
CA ASN A 79 18.26 -6.12 -7.05
C ASN A 79 16.74 -6.21 -7.02
N GLN A 80 16.17 -6.67 -5.90
CA GLN A 80 14.72 -6.75 -5.74
C GLN A 80 14.07 -5.36 -5.77
N LEU A 81 14.70 -4.37 -5.16
CA LEU A 81 14.24 -2.98 -5.23
C LEU A 81 14.28 -2.43 -6.67
N CYS A 82 15.33 -2.75 -7.43
CA CYS A 82 15.42 -2.38 -8.84
C CYS A 82 14.29 -3.03 -9.66
N ASP A 83 14.01 -4.29 -9.43
CA ASP A 83 12.95 -5.02 -10.15
C ASP A 83 11.56 -4.49 -9.79
N LEU A 84 11.33 -4.11 -8.52
CA LEU A 84 10.11 -3.43 -8.12
C LEU A 84 9.93 -2.07 -8.83
N LYS A 85 11.00 -1.28 -8.92
CA LYS A 85 10.97 -0.01 -9.65
C LYS A 85 10.70 -0.20 -11.14
N LYS A 86 11.30 -1.21 -11.77
CA LYS A 86 10.97 -1.57 -13.17
C LYS A 86 9.50 -1.93 -13.33
N LEU A 87 8.97 -2.78 -12.44
CA LEU A 87 7.54 -3.14 -12.43
C LEU A 87 6.66 -1.88 -12.38
N ILE A 88 6.99 -0.92 -11.51
CA ILE A 88 6.25 0.33 -11.38
C ILE A 88 6.37 1.17 -12.67
N PHE A 89 7.56 1.35 -13.21
CA PHE A 89 7.77 2.20 -14.36
C PHE A 89 7.17 1.63 -15.65
N GLU A 90 7.25 0.32 -15.83
CA GLU A 90 6.79 -0.32 -17.07
C GLU A 90 5.28 -0.60 -17.06
N HIS A 91 4.71 -0.92 -15.90
CA HIS A 91 3.37 -1.48 -15.85
C HIS A 91 2.37 -0.74 -14.94
N ALA A 92 2.82 -0.06 -13.87
CA ALA A 92 1.86 0.50 -12.93
C ALA A 92 1.29 1.85 -13.38
N ASP A 93 -0.03 1.99 -13.30
CA ASP A 93 -0.73 3.27 -13.49
C ASP A 93 -0.80 4.05 -12.16
N ALA A 94 -0.85 3.32 -11.05
CA ALA A 94 -0.89 3.93 -9.73
C ALA A 94 -0.06 3.16 -8.70
N VAL A 95 0.41 3.90 -7.70
CA VAL A 95 0.97 3.36 -6.46
C VAL A 95 0.13 3.83 -5.30
N ILE A 96 -0.24 2.90 -4.41
CA ILE A 96 -0.91 3.18 -3.13
C ILE A 96 0.04 2.78 -2.01
N GLN A 97 0.23 3.64 -1.02
CA GLN A 97 1.01 3.30 0.14
C GLN A 97 0.44 3.89 1.43
N ASN A 98 0.66 3.22 2.56
CA ASN A 98 0.37 3.72 3.89
C ASN A 98 1.49 3.42 4.89
N LEU A 99 2.72 3.35 4.39
CA LEU A 99 3.92 3.20 5.20
C LEU A 99 4.19 4.48 6.00
N ARG A 100 5.01 4.34 7.04
CA ARG A 100 5.39 5.51 7.85
C ARG A 100 6.21 6.49 7.02
N PRO A 101 6.07 7.80 7.24
CA PRO A 101 6.91 8.81 6.62
C PRO A 101 8.41 8.48 6.76
N GLY A 102 9.18 8.74 5.73
CA GLY A 102 10.61 8.42 5.66
C GLY A 102 10.93 6.99 5.20
N VAL A 103 9.95 6.08 5.18
CA VAL A 103 10.21 4.69 4.72
C VAL A 103 10.32 4.63 3.21
N VAL A 104 9.34 5.15 2.48
CA VAL A 104 9.35 5.13 1.01
C VAL A 104 10.47 6.01 0.45
N GLU A 105 10.75 7.13 1.09
CA GLU A 105 11.83 8.07 0.71
C GLU A 105 13.20 7.40 0.81
N LYS A 106 13.43 6.62 1.87
CA LYS A 106 14.69 5.88 2.07
C LYS A 106 15.03 4.96 0.90
N PHE A 107 14.01 4.42 0.25
CA PHE A 107 14.17 3.46 -0.85
C PHE A 107 13.91 4.08 -2.23
N GLY A 108 13.63 5.40 -2.29
CA GLY A 108 13.29 6.09 -3.53
C GLY A 108 12.02 5.53 -4.16
N LEU A 109 11.03 5.22 -3.32
CA LEU A 109 9.68 4.76 -3.70
C LEU A 109 8.64 5.84 -3.38
N ASP A 110 9.07 7.05 -3.05
CA ASP A 110 8.21 8.21 -2.79
C ASP A 110 7.66 8.83 -4.09
N ALA A 111 6.64 9.68 -3.92
CA ALA A 111 5.93 10.29 -5.04
C ALA A 111 6.84 11.14 -5.94
N ASP A 112 7.73 11.93 -5.34
CA ASP A 112 8.59 12.84 -6.09
C ASP A 112 9.60 12.07 -6.93
N THR A 113 10.25 11.07 -6.33
CA THR A 113 11.20 10.21 -7.01
C THR A 113 10.55 9.42 -8.15
N LEU A 114 9.44 8.72 -7.90
CA LEU A 114 8.80 7.89 -8.92
C LEU A 114 8.18 8.72 -10.04
N ARG A 115 7.57 9.87 -9.72
CA ARG A 115 6.94 10.74 -10.72
C ARG A 115 7.94 11.58 -11.51
N SER A 116 9.16 11.76 -11.02
CA SER A 116 10.22 12.38 -11.83
C SER A 116 10.57 11.53 -13.06
N GLU A 117 10.47 10.20 -12.94
CA GLU A 117 10.72 9.25 -14.02
C GLU A 117 9.46 8.87 -14.81
N LYS A 118 8.30 8.80 -14.12
CA LYS A 118 7.00 8.51 -14.72
C LYS A 118 5.97 9.57 -14.33
N PRO A 119 5.93 10.73 -15.00
CA PRO A 119 5.06 11.86 -14.63
C PRO A 119 3.56 11.52 -14.62
N ALA A 120 3.12 10.55 -15.43
CA ALA A 120 1.73 10.09 -15.49
C ALA A 120 1.33 9.19 -14.31
N LEU A 121 2.29 8.75 -13.48
CA LEU A 121 2.00 7.87 -12.36
C LEU A 121 1.12 8.56 -11.31
N ILE A 122 0.01 7.95 -10.98
CA ILE A 122 -0.84 8.37 -9.87
C ILE A 122 -0.23 7.84 -8.58
N TYR A 123 0.00 8.71 -7.61
CA TYR A 123 0.58 8.30 -6.33
C TYR A 123 -0.34 8.69 -5.17
N CYS A 124 -0.80 7.69 -4.41
CA CYS A 124 -1.72 7.87 -3.30
C CYS A 124 -1.05 7.54 -1.96
N ASN A 125 -0.87 8.56 -1.13
CA ASN A 125 -0.45 8.42 0.26
C ASN A 125 -1.67 8.34 1.17
N ILE A 126 -1.82 7.23 1.89
CA ILE A 126 -2.86 7.09 2.91
C ILE A 126 -2.19 7.16 4.28
N CYS A 127 -2.18 8.34 4.88
CA CYS A 127 -1.55 8.54 6.18
C CYS A 127 -2.59 8.93 7.24
N LEU A 128 -2.75 8.09 8.26
CA LEU A 128 -3.65 8.34 9.38
C LEU A 128 -3.05 9.24 10.48
N LEU A 129 -1.71 9.39 10.51
CA LEU A 129 -1.01 9.98 11.65
C LEU A 129 -0.32 11.31 11.37
N TYR A 130 -0.25 11.75 10.11
CA TYR A 130 0.53 12.93 9.71
C TYR A 130 -0.19 13.81 8.68
N THR A 131 -1.51 13.92 8.82
CA THR A 131 -2.16 15.08 8.21
C THR A 131 -1.60 16.33 8.88
N SER A 132 -1.26 17.35 8.11
CA SER A 132 -0.91 18.68 8.63
C SER A 132 -1.84 19.02 9.79
N PRO A 133 -1.33 19.63 10.90
CA PRO A 133 -2.13 19.82 12.09
C PRO A 133 -3.44 20.51 11.73
N SER A 134 -4.51 19.76 11.75
CA SER A 134 -5.85 20.30 11.62
C SER A 134 -6.11 21.17 12.85
N PRO A 135 -6.82 22.31 12.71
CA PRO A 135 -7.29 23.06 13.88
C PRO A 135 -8.06 22.20 14.88
N ARG A 136 -8.60 21.05 14.45
CA ARG A 136 -9.26 20.05 15.31
C ARG A 136 -8.27 19.17 16.08
N ASP A 137 -7.02 19.06 15.66
CA ASP A 137 -6.00 18.23 16.33
C ASP A 137 -5.29 18.95 17.48
N ARG A 138 -5.52 20.25 17.64
CA ARG A 138 -4.99 21.05 18.78
C ARG A 138 -5.38 20.51 20.15
N THR A 139 -6.44 19.73 20.26
CA THR A 139 -6.87 19.12 21.52
C THR A 139 -6.10 17.87 21.88
N ARG A 140 -5.45 17.18 20.93
CA ARG A 140 -4.65 15.98 21.20
C ARG A 140 -3.21 16.26 21.61
N SER A 141 -2.65 17.43 21.25
CA SER A 141 -1.29 17.82 21.63
C SER A 141 -1.18 18.32 23.08
N ARG A 142 -2.27 18.33 23.84
CA ARG A 142 -2.34 18.79 25.23
C ARG A 142 -2.63 17.69 26.24
N MET A 143 -2.32 16.44 25.96
CA MET A 143 -2.24 15.47 27.05
C MET A 143 -0.99 15.78 27.87
N PRO A 144 -1.12 16.19 29.17
CA PRO A 144 0.04 16.33 30.04
C PRO A 144 0.68 14.93 30.14
N SER A 145 2.00 14.90 29.94
CA SER A 145 2.78 13.73 30.35
C SER A 145 2.53 13.58 31.84
N SER A 146 1.77 12.58 32.25
CA SER A 146 1.66 12.21 33.65
C SER A 146 3.04 11.80 34.12
N ALA A 147 3.51 12.53 35.11
CA ALA A 147 4.70 12.23 35.89
C ALA A 147 4.60 10.86 36.54
#